data_930b7e1cdee01de67a1897fcb64ed842
#
_entry.id   930b7e1cdee01de67a1897fcb64ed842
#
_cell.length_a   1.000
_cell.length_b   1.000
_cell.length_c   1.000
_cell.angle_alpha   90.00
_cell.angle_beta   90.00
_cell.angle_gamma   90.00
#
_symmetry.space_group_name_H-M   'P 1'
#
loop_
_entity.id
_entity.type
_entity.pdbx_description
1 polymer ?
#
loop_
_entity_poly.entity_id
_entity_poly.type
_entity_poly.pdbx_seq_one_letter_code
_entity_poly.pdbx_strand_id
1 'polypeptide(L)'
;MVVTKYYFIVASNQFLITEEPLEEVLRERIQYYRITKKRIDFWLLPKPTFLQSKLYKDLTKQLPENCIAIVSTNKIFITWLKLRLNNVFIGKFLGPTEQIQNPLGFEL
;
A
#
# COMPACT_ATOMS: atom_id res chain seq x y z
N MET A 1 20.45 11.85 3.93
CA MET A 1 19.01 11.49 3.84
C MET A 1 18.88 10.00 3.67
N VAL A 2 18.07 9.37 4.50
CA VAL A 2 17.87 7.91 4.42
C VAL A 2 16.74 7.60 3.45
N VAL A 3 17.04 6.77 2.44
CA VAL A 3 16.05 6.31 1.47
C VAL A 3 15.58 4.92 1.89
N THR A 4 14.27 4.75 2.01
CA THR A 4 13.66 3.50 2.43
C THR A 4 13.02 2.80 1.24
N LYS A 5 13.11 1.49 1.20
CA LYS A 5 12.44 0.71 0.17
C LYS A 5 11.05 0.33 0.66
N TYR A 6 10.04 0.74 -0.11
CA TYR A 6 8.64 0.47 0.20
C TYR A 6 8.08 -0.52 -0.81
N TYR A 7 7.18 -1.36 -0.33
CA TYR A 7 6.41 -2.30 -1.15
C TYR A 7 4.95 -1.96 -0.99
N PHE A 8 4.14 -2.18 -2.03
CA PHE A 8 2.74 -1.81 -1.94
C PHE A 8 1.84 -2.73 -2.76
N ILE A 9 0.58 -2.77 -2.36
CA ILE A 9 -0.51 -3.20 -3.22
C ILE A 9 -1.46 -2.00 -3.38
N VAL A 10 -2.15 -1.96 -4.51
CA VAL A 10 -3.16 -0.94 -4.76
C VAL A 10 -4.33 -1.55 -5.52
N ALA A 11 -5.53 -1.14 -5.16
CA ALA A 11 -6.75 -1.60 -5.81
C ALA A 11 -7.84 -0.56 -5.62
N SER A 12 -9.01 -0.78 -6.25
CA SER A 12 -10.14 0.12 -6.07
C SER A 12 -10.61 0.12 -4.63
N ASN A 13 -11.08 1.28 -4.17
CA ASN A 13 -11.66 1.42 -2.85
C ASN A 13 -12.82 0.44 -2.65
N GLN A 14 -13.68 0.31 -3.66
CA GLN A 14 -14.82 -0.60 -3.60
C GLN A 14 -14.39 -2.05 -3.42
N PHE A 15 -13.38 -2.49 -4.17
CA PHE A 15 -12.90 -3.87 -4.08
C PHE A 15 -12.39 -4.19 -2.66
N LEU A 16 -11.55 -3.32 -2.12
CA LEU A 16 -10.91 -3.59 -0.82
C LEU A 16 -11.85 -3.45 0.36
N ILE A 17 -12.85 -2.60 0.27
CA ILE A 17 -13.78 -2.36 1.38
C ILE A 17 -15.01 -3.27 1.30
N THR A 18 -15.56 -3.46 0.11
CA THR A 18 -16.82 -4.17 -0.07
C THR A 18 -16.66 -5.64 -0.45
N GLU A 19 -15.81 -5.92 -1.43
CA GLU A 19 -15.67 -7.28 -1.98
C GLU A 19 -14.68 -8.15 -1.21
N GLU A 20 -13.58 -7.55 -0.76
CA GLU A 20 -12.57 -8.23 0.06
C GLU A 20 -12.42 -7.44 1.36
N PRO A 21 -12.98 -7.91 2.48
CA PRO A 21 -12.95 -7.12 3.72
C PRO A 21 -11.54 -6.97 4.27
N LEU A 22 -10.83 -6.00 3.73
CA LEU A 22 -9.47 -5.67 4.09
C LEU A 22 -9.33 -5.38 5.57
N GLU A 23 -10.37 -4.80 6.18
CA GLU A 23 -10.37 -4.47 7.60
C GLU A 23 -10.08 -5.68 8.48
N GLU A 24 -10.68 -6.83 8.16
CA GLU A 24 -10.43 -8.06 8.94
C GLU A 24 -8.99 -8.51 8.82
N VAL A 25 -8.44 -8.48 7.60
CA VAL A 25 -7.06 -8.90 7.33
C VAL A 25 -6.08 -8.02 8.11
N LEU A 26 -6.30 -6.69 8.07
CA LEU A 26 -5.43 -5.76 8.77
C LEU A 26 -5.61 -5.84 10.29
N ARG A 27 -6.81 -6.14 10.77
CA ARG A 27 -7.06 -6.31 12.19
C ARG A 27 -6.27 -7.50 12.74
N GLU A 28 -6.27 -8.63 12.03
CA GLU A 28 -5.48 -9.79 12.42
C GLU A 28 -3.99 -9.46 12.47
N ARG A 29 -3.51 -8.67 11.51
CA ARG A 29 -2.10 -8.28 11.45
C ARG A 29 -1.73 -7.35 12.61
N ILE A 30 -2.60 -6.41 12.94
CA ILE A 30 -2.40 -5.50 14.08
C ILE A 30 -2.38 -6.30 15.38
N GLN A 31 -3.29 -7.27 15.53
CA GLN A 31 -3.34 -8.15 16.70
C GLN A 31 -2.03 -8.93 16.85
N TYR A 32 -1.53 -9.48 15.75
CA TYR A 32 -0.25 -10.18 15.74
C TYR A 32 0.90 -9.27 16.19
N TYR A 33 0.92 -8.02 15.73
CA TYR A 33 1.95 -7.07 16.13
C TYR A 33 1.87 -6.72 17.61
N ARG A 34 0.66 -6.62 18.16
CA ARG A 34 0.48 -6.38 19.59
C ARG A 34 1.00 -7.54 20.42
N ILE A 35 0.70 -8.77 20.01
CA ILE A 35 1.13 -9.97 20.73
C ILE A 35 2.65 -10.12 20.70
N THR A 36 3.27 -9.85 19.55
CA THR A 36 4.71 -9.99 19.37
C THR A 36 5.48 -8.72 19.74
N LYS A 37 4.79 -7.67 20.16
CA LYS A 37 5.37 -6.36 20.52
C LYS A 37 6.18 -5.73 19.40
N LYS A 38 5.73 -5.88 18.17
CA LYS A 38 6.36 -5.26 17.00
C LYS A 38 5.69 -3.94 16.67
N ARG A 39 6.48 -3.02 16.11
CA ARG A 39 5.93 -1.77 15.59
C ARG A 39 5.18 -2.04 14.29
N ILE A 40 4.12 -1.27 14.05
CA ILE A 40 3.39 -1.34 12.80
C ILE A 40 4.29 -0.81 11.68
N ASP A 41 4.48 -1.63 10.65
CA ASP A 41 5.34 -1.31 9.50
C ASP A 41 4.55 -1.24 8.20
N PHE A 42 3.25 -1.01 8.28
CA PHE A 42 2.41 -0.84 7.10
C PHE A 42 1.45 0.33 7.30
N TRP A 43 0.99 0.90 6.17
CA TRP A 43 0.13 2.08 6.19
C TRP A 43 -0.93 1.94 5.11
N LEU A 44 -2.16 2.36 5.43
CA LEU A 44 -3.28 2.39 4.50
C LEU A 44 -3.41 3.80 3.95
N LEU A 45 -3.24 3.97 2.65
CA LEU A 45 -3.20 5.29 2.02
C LEU A 45 -4.34 5.43 1.00
N PRO A 46 -5.42 6.17 1.33
CA PRO A 46 -6.42 6.52 0.33
C PRO A 46 -5.82 7.54 -0.64
N LYS A 47 -6.05 7.36 -1.94
CA LYS A 47 -5.51 8.23 -2.98
C LYS A 47 -4.03 8.58 -2.76
N PRO A 48 -3.13 7.57 -2.78
CA PRO A 48 -1.73 7.81 -2.42
C PRO A 48 -1.03 8.74 -3.42
N THR A 49 -0.24 9.67 -2.89
CA THR A 49 0.42 10.65 -3.74
C THR A 49 1.59 10.07 -4.53
N PHE A 50 2.19 8.97 -4.08
CA PHE A 50 3.31 8.38 -4.83
C PHE A 50 2.88 7.88 -6.22
N LEU A 51 1.60 7.57 -6.42
CA LEU A 51 1.09 7.17 -7.73
C LEU A 51 1.06 8.30 -8.74
N GLN A 52 1.18 9.55 -8.30
CA GLN A 52 1.27 10.71 -9.18
C GLN A 52 2.65 10.85 -9.82
N SER A 53 3.63 10.09 -9.34
CA SER A 53 4.98 10.06 -9.90
C SER A 53 4.96 9.55 -11.34
N LYS A 54 5.89 10.05 -12.15
CA LYS A 54 6.07 9.59 -13.52
C LYS A 54 6.38 8.10 -13.61
N LEU A 55 6.93 7.52 -12.54
CA LEU A 55 7.22 6.09 -12.47
C LEU A 55 5.97 5.23 -12.62
N TYR A 56 4.80 5.75 -12.25
CA TYR A 56 3.54 5.00 -12.24
C TYR A 56 2.53 5.52 -13.24
N LYS A 57 2.98 6.25 -14.26
CA LYS A 57 2.09 6.82 -15.26
C LYS A 57 1.22 5.76 -15.95
N ASP A 58 1.83 4.64 -16.31
CA ASP A 58 1.10 3.56 -16.98
C ASP A 58 0.18 2.82 -16.02
N LEU A 59 0.61 2.63 -14.77
CA LEU A 59 -0.21 1.99 -13.74
C LEU A 59 -1.45 2.82 -13.43
N THR A 60 -1.30 4.13 -13.27
CA THR A 60 -2.42 5.00 -12.93
C THR A 60 -3.49 5.03 -14.00
N LYS A 61 -3.12 4.81 -15.26
CA LYS A 61 -4.10 4.72 -16.34
C LYS A 61 -5.01 3.50 -16.20
N GLN A 62 -4.54 2.45 -15.52
CA GLN A 62 -5.29 1.22 -15.31
C GLN A 62 -6.09 1.22 -14.03
N LEU A 63 -5.85 2.18 -13.15
CA LEU A 63 -6.49 2.24 -11.84
C LEU A 63 -7.76 3.08 -11.89
N PRO A 64 -8.79 2.70 -11.11
CA PRO A 64 -9.96 3.55 -10.95
C PRO A 64 -9.59 4.84 -10.21
N GLU A 65 -10.43 5.85 -10.35
CA GLU A 65 -10.22 7.14 -9.72
C GLU A 65 -10.08 7.04 -8.20
N ASN A 66 -10.93 6.22 -7.59
CA ASN A 66 -10.89 6.00 -6.14
C ASN A 66 -10.15 4.70 -5.83
N CYS A 67 -8.88 4.81 -5.48
CA CYS A 67 -8.07 3.65 -5.12
C CYS A 67 -7.45 3.82 -3.73
N ILE A 68 -7.10 2.70 -3.12
CA ILE A 68 -6.41 2.65 -1.84
C ILE A 68 -5.15 1.81 -2.02
N ALA A 69 -4.05 2.27 -1.41
CA ALA A 69 -2.82 1.50 -1.37
C ALA A 69 -2.54 1.04 0.06
N ILE A 70 -1.98 -0.15 0.19
CA ILE A 70 -1.34 -0.58 1.43
C ILE A 70 0.15 -0.60 1.15
N VAL A 71 0.90 0.19 1.91
CA VAL A 71 2.34 0.34 1.76
C VAL A 71 3.02 -0.24 2.99
N SER A 72 4.10 -0.97 2.79
CA SER A 72 4.86 -1.55 3.89
C SER A 72 6.34 -1.60 3.55
N THR A 73 7.17 -1.56 4.57
CA THR A 73 8.61 -1.84 4.43
C THR A 73 8.88 -3.34 4.44
N ASN A 74 7.87 -4.16 4.70
CA ASN A 74 7.99 -5.61 4.79
C ASN A 74 7.50 -6.28 3.49
N LYS A 75 8.44 -6.73 2.67
CA LYS A 75 8.13 -7.38 1.40
C LYS A 75 7.27 -8.63 1.59
N ILE A 76 7.54 -9.41 2.62
CA ILE A 76 6.83 -10.66 2.87
C ILE A 76 5.35 -10.39 3.14
N PHE A 77 5.05 -9.35 3.92
CA PHE A 77 3.67 -8.97 4.21
C PHE A 77 2.93 -8.57 2.93
N ILE A 78 3.55 -7.75 2.09
CA ILE A 78 2.92 -7.29 0.84
C ILE A 78 2.72 -8.47 -0.13
N THR A 79 3.68 -9.38 -0.21
CA THR A 79 3.54 -10.58 -1.02
C THR A 79 2.39 -11.45 -0.52
N TRP A 80 2.27 -11.61 0.80
CA TRP A 80 1.17 -12.35 1.40
C TRP A 80 -0.18 -11.71 1.07
N LEU A 81 -0.28 -10.37 1.15
CA LEU A 81 -1.50 -9.67 0.77
C LEU A 81 -1.85 -9.89 -0.69
N LYS A 82 -0.86 -9.86 -1.58
CA LYS A 82 -1.09 -10.12 -3.00
C LYS A 82 -1.67 -11.51 -3.24
N LEU A 83 -1.20 -12.50 -2.50
CA LEU A 83 -1.70 -13.88 -2.60
C LEU A 83 -3.09 -14.01 -1.99
N ARG A 84 -3.39 -13.24 -0.96
CA ARG A 84 -4.68 -13.27 -0.27
C ARG A 84 -5.76 -12.49 -1.04
N LEU A 85 -5.37 -11.41 -1.71
CA LEU A 85 -6.26 -10.50 -2.42
C LEU A 85 -5.97 -10.60 -3.93
N ASN A 86 -6.93 -11.12 -4.70
CA ASN A 86 -6.65 -11.49 -6.08
C ASN A 86 -6.56 -10.32 -7.07
N ASN A 87 -7.39 -9.31 -6.96
CA ASN A 87 -7.49 -8.24 -7.95
C ASN A 87 -6.78 -6.96 -7.50
N VAL A 88 -5.49 -7.08 -7.19
CA VAL A 88 -4.68 -5.95 -6.74
C VAL A 88 -3.41 -5.85 -7.58
N PHE A 89 -2.91 -4.62 -7.75
CA PHE A 89 -1.61 -4.38 -8.34
C PHE A 89 -0.56 -4.36 -7.24
N ILE A 90 0.62 -4.90 -7.55
CA ILE A 90 1.74 -4.94 -6.61
C ILE A 90 2.92 -4.18 -7.19
N GLY A 91 3.67 -3.49 -6.34
CA GLY A 91 4.85 -2.77 -6.78
C GLY A 91 5.77 -2.41 -5.61
N LYS A 92 6.80 -1.66 -5.94
CA LYS A 92 7.78 -1.19 -4.96
C LYS A 92 8.35 0.15 -5.41
N PHE A 93 8.83 0.95 -4.45
CA PHE A 93 9.50 2.20 -4.76
C PHE A 93 10.47 2.57 -3.64
N LEU A 94 11.37 3.47 -3.98
CA LEU A 94 12.30 4.07 -3.01
C LEU A 94 11.81 5.47 -2.66
N GLY A 95 11.88 5.84 -1.41
CA GLY A 95 11.49 7.17 -0.96
C GLY A 95 12.11 7.56 0.37
N PRO A 96 12.21 8.84 0.65
CA PRO A 96 11.89 9.95 -0.25
C PRO A 96 12.94 10.14 -1.37
N THR A 97 12.49 10.52 -2.56
CA THR A 97 13.34 10.84 -3.71
C THR A 97 12.76 12.08 -4.39
N GLU A 98 13.42 12.57 -5.44
CA GLU A 98 12.90 13.69 -6.22
C GLU A 98 11.53 13.38 -6.81
N GLN A 99 11.32 12.15 -7.25
CA GLN A 99 10.07 11.71 -7.85
C GLN A 99 8.98 11.41 -6.81
N ILE A 100 9.38 10.96 -5.63
CA ILE A 100 8.45 10.63 -4.55
C ILE A 100 8.97 11.27 -3.27
N GLN A 101 8.63 12.54 -3.09
CA GLN A 101 9.12 13.31 -1.95
C GLN A 101 8.43 12.92 -0.63
N ASN A 102 7.19 12.47 -0.73
CA ASN A 102 6.40 12.07 0.44
C ASN A 102 5.86 10.65 0.23
N PRO A 103 6.65 9.62 0.57
CA PRO A 103 6.27 8.23 0.27
C PRO A 103 4.95 7.79 0.88
N LEU A 104 4.59 8.31 2.04
CA LEU A 104 3.37 7.94 2.75
C LEU A 104 2.28 9.01 2.65
N GLY A 105 2.41 9.93 1.70
CA GLY A 105 1.42 10.97 1.50
C GLY A 105 0.15 10.45 0.84
N PHE A 106 -0.97 11.08 1.15
CA PHE A 106 -2.25 10.73 0.56
C PHE A 106 -3.18 11.94 0.54
N GLU A 107 -4.21 11.87 -0.28
CA GLU A 107 -5.26 12.87 -0.38
C GLU A 107 -6.52 12.37 0.32
N LEU A 108 -7.21 13.29 0.97
CA LEU A 108 -8.48 12.97 1.64
C LEU A 108 -9.68 13.22 0.72
#